data_2064df8c8aa079687e60bf51d6f896a1
#
_entry.id   2064df8c8aa079687e60bf51d6f896a1
#
_cell.length_a   1.000
_cell.length_b   1.000
_cell.length_c   1.000
_cell.angle_alpha   90.00
_cell.angle_beta   90.00
_cell.angle_gamma   90.00
#
_symmetry.space_group_name_H-M   'P 1'
#
loop_
_entity.id
_entity.type
_entity.pdbx_description
1 polymer ?
#
loop_
_entity_poly.entity_id
_entity_poly.type
_entity_poly.pdbx_seq_one_letter_code
_entity_poly.pdbx_strand_id
1 'polypeptide(L)'
;MLLAIGGWNDSAGDKYSRLVGDSEARKKFVEQAVAFLEMYNFDGLDLDWEYPKCWQVDCSKGPDSDKENFAAFVRELSEVLKPRKMLLTSAVSPAKRVIDAGYDVPTLGKYFDYISVMTYDYHGQWDKKTGHVSPMYHHPKNSDPGFNTVGFLIKLLLALSS
;
A
#
# COMPACT_ATOMS: atom_id res chain seq x y z
N MET A 1 -6.39 -10.04 -15.51
CA MET A 1 -6.40 -10.57 -14.11
C MET A 1 -5.04 -10.27 -13.48
N LEU A 2 -4.99 -9.66 -12.28
CA LEU A 2 -3.74 -9.38 -11.58
C LEU A 2 -3.43 -10.48 -10.56
N LEU A 3 -2.15 -10.78 -10.37
CA LEU A 3 -1.67 -11.59 -9.26
C LEU A 3 -1.47 -10.66 -8.06
N ALA A 4 -2.13 -10.92 -6.95
CA ALA A 4 -1.91 -10.18 -5.70
C ALA A 4 -0.90 -10.90 -4.81
N ILE A 5 -0.03 -10.14 -4.16
CA ILE A 5 0.91 -10.62 -3.14
C ILE A 5 0.79 -9.77 -1.88
N GLY A 6 0.79 -10.42 -0.74
CA GLY A 6 0.66 -9.77 0.55
C GLY A 6 -0.64 -10.09 1.25
N GLY A 7 -1.31 -9.03 1.71
CA GLY A 7 -2.47 -9.10 2.59
C GLY A 7 -2.09 -9.17 4.08
N TRP A 8 -3.07 -8.97 4.95
CA TRP A 8 -2.85 -8.81 6.39
C TRP A 8 -2.00 -9.90 7.03
N ASN A 9 -2.34 -11.17 6.80
CA ASN A 9 -1.61 -12.28 7.42
C ASN A 9 -0.22 -12.46 6.82
N ASP A 10 -0.10 -12.29 5.52
CA ASP A 10 1.16 -12.47 4.81
C ASP A 10 2.13 -11.31 5.06
N SER A 11 1.62 -10.13 5.42
CA SER A 11 2.41 -8.95 5.79
C SER A 11 2.95 -8.99 7.22
N ALA A 12 2.65 -10.01 8.00
CA ALA A 12 3.16 -10.14 9.36
C ALA A 12 4.69 -10.33 9.37
N GLY A 13 5.38 -9.58 10.24
CA GLY A 13 6.83 -9.65 10.41
C GLY A 13 7.64 -8.82 9.39
N ASP A 14 8.91 -9.17 9.23
CA ASP A 14 9.92 -8.35 8.56
C ASP A 14 10.22 -8.75 7.10
N LYS A 15 9.54 -9.75 6.55
CA LYS A 15 9.93 -10.33 5.25
C LYS A 15 9.89 -9.33 4.09
N TYR A 16 8.87 -8.47 4.04
CA TYR A 16 8.78 -7.44 3.00
C TYR A 16 9.81 -6.34 3.21
N SER A 17 10.04 -5.93 4.46
CA SER A 17 11.11 -4.97 4.79
C SER A 17 12.49 -5.49 4.38
N ARG A 18 12.78 -6.76 4.63
CA ARG A 18 14.02 -7.40 4.15
C ARG A 18 14.10 -7.48 2.63
N LEU A 19 12.98 -7.82 1.97
CA LEU A 19 12.92 -7.84 0.51
C LEU A 19 13.22 -6.47 -0.08
N VAL A 20 12.51 -5.42 0.38
CA VAL A 20 12.68 -4.08 -0.19
C VAL A 20 13.99 -3.42 0.23
N GLY A 21 14.56 -3.82 1.38
CA GLY A 21 15.81 -3.28 1.91
C GLY A 21 17.07 -3.74 1.19
N ASP A 22 17.00 -4.81 0.42
CA ASP A 22 18.15 -5.41 -0.29
C ASP A 22 17.96 -5.30 -1.81
N SER A 23 18.84 -4.58 -2.49
CA SER A 23 18.76 -4.36 -3.94
C SER A 23 18.87 -5.65 -4.75
N GLU A 24 19.69 -6.60 -4.32
CA GLU A 24 19.81 -7.89 -5.01
C GLU A 24 18.56 -8.77 -4.81
N ALA A 25 17.97 -8.72 -3.61
CA ALA A 25 16.71 -9.40 -3.34
C ALA A 25 15.57 -8.79 -4.18
N ARG A 26 15.48 -7.45 -4.29
CA ARG A 26 14.51 -6.78 -5.16
C ARG A 26 14.66 -7.19 -6.61
N LYS A 27 15.89 -7.14 -7.14
CA LYS A 27 16.19 -7.54 -8.53
C LYS A 27 15.75 -8.98 -8.80
N LYS A 28 16.13 -9.91 -7.94
CA LYS A 28 15.75 -11.33 -8.05
C LYS A 28 14.25 -11.50 -8.00
N PHE A 29 13.57 -10.78 -7.12
CA PHE A 29 12.12 -10.82 -7.03
C PHE A 29 11.46 -10.33 -8.33
N VAL A 30 11.92 -9.19 -8.87
CA VAL A 30 11.39 -8.62 -10.13
C VAL A 30 11.52 -9.61 -11.28
N GLU A 31 12.69 -10.23 -11.43
CA GLU A 31 12.93 -11.25 -12.47
C GLU A 31 12.00 -12.45 -12.32
N GLN A 32 11.85 -12.98 -11.11
CA GLN A 32 10.98 -14.13 -10.83
C GLN A 32 9.49 -13.78 -10.98
N ALA A 33 9.08 -12.60 -10.55
CA ALA A 33 7.71 -12.14 -10.67
C ALA A 33 7.30 -12.05 -12.16
N VAL A 34 8.13 -11.43 -12.99
CA VAL A 34 7.86 -11.35 -14.44
C VAL A 34 7.72 -12.75 -15.06
N ALA A 35 8.67 -13.64 -14.79
CA ALA A 35 8.62 -14.99 -15.32
C ALA A 35 7.35 -15.74 -14.89
N PHE A 36 6.91 -15.54 -13.64
CA PHE A 36 5.69 -16.14 -13.12
C PHE A 36 4.43 -15.54 -13.78
N LEU A 37 4.37 -14.20 -13.91
CA LEU A 37 3.25 -13.53 -14.57
C LEU A 37 3.08 -13.97 -16.02
N GLU A 38 4.19 -14.07 -16.76
CA GLU A 38 4.20 -14.55 -18.15
C GLU A 38 3.79 -16.03 -18.24
N MET A 39 4.33 -16.89 -17.37
CA MET A 39 4.04 -18.33 -17.34
C MET A 39 2.55 -18.62 -17.14
N TYR A 40 1.89 -17.86 -16.26
CA TYR A 40 0.48 -18.06 -15.92
C TYR A 40 -0.47 -17.07 -16.60
N ASN A 41 0.04 -16.26 -17.53
CA ASN A 41 -0.73 -15.32 -18.33
C ASN A 41 -1.55 -14.33 -17.48
N PHE A 42 -0.91 -13.76 -16.46
CA PHE A 42 -1.46 -12.65 -15.68
C PHE A 42 -1.25 -11.30 -16.40
N ASP A 43 -2.17 -10.37 -16.20
CA ASP A 43 -2.10 -9.01 -16.78
C ASP A 43 -1.25 -8.05 -15.96
N GLY A 44 -0.71 -8.49 -14.82
CA GLY A 44 0.14 -7.67 -13.95
C GLY A 44 0.16 -8.12 -12.50
N LEU A 45 0.73 -7.27 -11.65
CA LEU A 45 0.99 -7.51 -10.23
C LEU A 45 0.25 -6.49 -9.36
N ASP A 46 -0.34 -6.96 -8.27
CA ASP A 46 -0.92 -6.14 -7.21
C ASP A 46 -0.13 -6.31 -5.90
N LEU A 47 0.32 -5.20 -5.31
CA LEU A 47 1.09 -5.19 -4.07
C LEU A 47 0.18 -4.85 -2.90
N ASP A 48 0.08 -5.75 -1.93
CA ASP A 48 -0.76 -5.60 -0.74
C ASP A 48 0.08 -5.77 0.55
N TRP A 49 1.17 -5.01 0.66
CA TRP A 49 1.97 -4.99 1.89
C TRP A 49 1.35 -4.09 2.95
N GLU A 50 0.96 -4.68 4.07
CA GLU A 50 0.27 -4.00 5.17
C GLU A 50 1.15 -3.90 6.43
N TYR A 51 2.00 -2.89 6.55
CA TYR A 51 2.30 -1.75 5.66
C TYR A 51 3.79 -1.43 5.72
N PRO A 52 4.37 -0.75 4.72
CA PRO A 52 5.74 -0.24 4.83
C PRO A 52 5.90 0.60 6.10
N LYS A 53 6.99 0.42 6.85
CA LYS A 53 7.26 1.06 8.14
C LYS A 53 6.29 0.67 9.27
N CYS A 54 5.00 0.58 8.97
CA CYS A 54 3.94 0.38 9.96
C CYS A 54 3.38 -1.04 9.91
N TRP A 55 4.20 -2.04 10.23
CA TRP A 55 3.81 -3.45 10.13
C TRP A 55 2.55 -3.73 10.95
N GLN A 56 1.49 -4.17 10.26
CA GLN A 56 0.16 -4.36 10.85
C GLN A 56 -0.28 -3.14 11.70
N VAL A 57 -0.21 -1.95 11.10
CA VAL A 57 -0.50 -0.61 11.65
C VAL A 57 0.40 -0.13 12.79
N ASP A 58 1.37 -0.90 13.24
CA ASP A 58 2.33 -0.49 14.27
C ASP A 58 3.58 0.15 13.66
N CYS A 59 3.61 1.47 13.62
CA CYS A 59 4.71 2.24 13.02
C CYS A 59 6.01 2.24 13.85
N SER A 60 6.03 1.60 15.01
CA SER A 60 7.27 1.42 15.79
C SER A 60 8.08 0.20 15.36
N LYS A 61 7.49 -0.72 14.60
CA LYS A 61 8.10 -2.00 14.24
C LYS A 61 9.04 -1.95 13.03
N GLY A 62 8.63 -1.28 11.97
CA GLY A 62 9.43 -1.20 10.75
C GLY A 62 10.53 -0.12 10.83
N PRO A 63 11.61 -0.24 10.05
CA PRO A 63 12.63 0.79 9.91
C PRO A 63 12.12 1.97 9.06
N ASP A 64 12.65 3.18 9.30
CA ASP A 64 12.28 4.36 8.51
C ASP A 64 12.63 4.22 7.03
N SER A 65 13.64 3.42 6.71
CA SER A 65 14.05 3.12 5.34
C SER A 65 13.02 2.34 4.51
N ASP A 66 12.01 1.72 5.13
CA ASP A 66 10.96 0.99 4.39
C ASP A 66 10.25 1.88 3.39
N LYS A 67 10.01 3.15 3.73
CA LYS A 67 9.36 4.13 2.85
C LYS A 67 10.12 4.34 1.53
N GLU A 68 11.42 4.62 1.64
CA GLU A 68 12.28 4.86 0.46
C GLU A 68 12.54 3.57 -0.30
N ASN A 69 12.75 2.47 0.40
CA ASN A 69 12.99 1.16 -0.19
C ASN A 69 11.76 0.62 -0.93
N PHE A 70 10.55 0.85 -0.40
CA PHE A 70 9.31 0.51 -1.09
C PHE A 70 9.13 1.34 -2.36
N ALA A 71 9.41 2.64 -2.30
CA ALA A 71 9.38 3.50 -3.47
C ALA A 71 10.38 3.06 -4.56
N ALA A 72 11.60 2.64 -4.16
CA ALA A 72 12.58 2.07 -5.08
C ALA A 72 12.08 0.76 -5.72
N PHE A 73 11.50 -0.13 -4.92
CA PHE A 73 10.94 -1.40 -5.38
C PHE A 73 9.81 -1.21 -6.39
N VAL A 74 8.88 -0.28 -6.11
CA VAL A 74 7.78 0.07 -7.02
C VAL A 74 8.31 0.62 -8.33
N ARG A 75 9.32 1.48 -8.31
CA ARG A 75 9.97 2.00 -9.52
C ARG A 75 10.58 0.86 -10.34
N GLU A 76 11.37 -0.01 -9.72
CA GLU A 76 12.05 -1.14 -10.37
C GLU A 76 11.03 -2.10 -11.03
N LEU A 77 9.93 -2.43 -10.35
CA LEU A 77 8.83 -3.22 -10.91
C LEU A 77 8.17 -2.51 -12.11
N SER A 78 7.84 -1.24 -11.96
CA SER A 78 7.19 -0.47 -13.01
C SER A 78 8.05 -0.39 -14.28
N GLU A 79 9.37 -0.18 -14.15
CA GLU A 79 10.30 -0.11 -15.27
C GLU A 79 10.36 -1.41 -16.08
N VAL A 80 10.10 -2.55 -15.44
CA VAL A 80 10.13 -3.87 -16.09
C VAL A 80 8.75 -4.29 -16.61
N LEU A 81 7.66 -3.97 -15.88
CA LEU A 81 6.29 -4.36 -16.23
C LEU A 81 5.68 -3.49 -17.33
N LYS A 82 5.87 -2.16 -17.31
CA LYS A 82 5.30 -1.23 -18.30
C LYS A 82 5.67 -1.55 -19.76
N PRO A 83 6.94 -1.85 -20.12
CA PRO A 83 7.28 -2.24 -21.48
C PRO A 83 6.58 -3.53 -21.94
N ARG A 84 6.18 -4.38 -21.00
CA ARG A 84 5.44 -5.63 -21.24
C ARG A 84 3.93 -5.45 -21.30
N LYS A 85 3.44 -4.21 -21.14
CA LYS A 85 2.02 -3.85 -21.02
C LYS A 85 1.33 -4.58 -19.85
N MET A 86 2.08 -4.88 -18.81
CA MET A 86 1.58 -5.42 -17.55
C MET A 86 1.32 -4.28 -16.58
N LEU A 87 0.23 -4.39 -15.84
CA LEU A 87 -0.18 -3.41 -14.82
C LEU A 87 0.56 -3.63 -13.51
N LEU A 88 0.84 -2.53 -12.81
CA LEU A 88 1.32 -2.53 -11.44
C LEU A 88 0.34 -1.74 -10.57
N THR A 89 -0.24 -2.40 -9.58
CA THR A 89 -1.21 -1.80 -8.65
C THR A 89 -0.82 -2.06 -7.21
N SER A 90 -1.47 -1.37 -6.28
CA SER A 90 -1.28 -1.62 -4.85
C SER A 90 -2.53 -1.29 -4.06
N ALA A 91 -2.80 -2.07 -3.01
CA ALA A 91 -3.68 -1.68 -1.92
C ALA A 91 -2.87 -0.89 -0.88
N VAL A 92 -3.42 0.22 -0.40
CA VAL A 92 -2.75 1.11 0.56
C VAL A 92 -3.63 1.47 1.74
N SER A 93 -3.00 1.79 2.87
CA SER A 93 -3.68 2.18 4.09
C SER A 93 -4.47 3.49 3.93
N PRO A 94 -5.66 3.59 4.55
CA PRO A 94 -6.42 4.82 4.65
C PRO A 94 -5.95 5.73 5.80
N ALA A 95 -5.14 5.23 6.71
CA ALA A 95 -4.75 5.95 7.91
C ALA A 95 -3.64 6.98 7.62
N LYS A 96 -3.92 8.27 7.88
CA LYS A 96 -2.93 9.36 7.67
C LYS A 96 -1.56 9.05 8.28
N ARG A 97 -1.53 8.51 9.51
CA ARG A 97 -0.30 8.11 10.19
C ARG A 97 0.53 7.12 9.38
N VAL A 98 -0.12 6.13 8.79
CA VAL A 98 0.55 5.11 7.95
C VAL A 98 0.99 5.71 6.63
N ILE A 99 0.16 6.57 6.02
CA ILE A 99 0.48 7.26 4.76
C ILE A 99 1.74 8.10 4.94
N ASP A 100 1.77 8.96 5.95
CA ASP A 100 2.91 9.86 6.20
C ASP A 100 4.21 9.07 6.48
N ALA A 101 4.11 7.99 7.25
CA ALA A 101 5.27 7.21 7.67
C ALA A 101 5.77 6.23 6.61
N GLY A 102 4.88 5.61 5.84
CA GLY A 102 5.17 4.44 5.00
C GLY A 102 5.23 4.69 3.50
N TYR A 103 4.63 5.79 2.99
CA TYR A 103 4.53 6.00 1.54
C TYR A 103 5.17 7.30 1.06
N ASP A 104 5.98 7.20 0.01
CA ASP A 104 6.37 8.32 -0.83
C ASP A 104 5.29 8.50 -1.92
N VAL A 105 4.22 9.24 -1.56
CA VAL A 105 3.02 9.39 -2.40
C VAL A 105 3.33 9.90 -3.81
N PRO A 106 4.19 10.94 -4.01
CA PRO A 106 4.56 11.38 -5.35
C PRO A 106 5.20 10.28 -6.21
N THR A 107 6.11 9.50 -5.63
CA THR A 107 6.74 8.38 -6.34
C THR A 107 5.73 7.28 -6.66
N LEU A 108 4.86 6.92 -5.72
CA LEU A 108 3.83 5.90 -5.94
C LEU A 108 2.84 6.34 -7.04
N GLY A 109 2.40 7.60 -7.02
CA GLY A 109 1.51 8.16 -8.04
C GLY A 109 2.11 8.18 -9.45
N LYS A 110 3.45 8.23 -9.56
CA LYS A 110 4.16 8.19 -10.84
C LYS A 110 4.26 6.78 -11.43
N TYR A 111 4.42 5.77 -10.59
CA TYR A 111 4.81 4.44 -11.03
C TYR A 111 3.70 3.39 -10.97
N PHE A 112 2.69 3.52 -10.10
CA PHE A 112 1.50 2.67 -10.14
C PHE A 112 0.55 3.08 -11.26
N ASP A 113 -0.11 2.09 -11.86
CA ASP A 113 -1.20 2.33 -12.80
C ASP A 113 -2.51 2.64 -12.06
N TYR A 114 -2.76 1.96 -10.93
CA TYR A 114 -3.88 2.21 -10.01
C TYR A 114 -3.45 2.02 -8.57
N ILE A 115 -4.04 2.79 -7.67
CA ILE A 115 -3.89 2.68 -6.22
C ILE A 115 -5.27 2.45 -5.60
N SER A 116 -5.45 1.31 -4.97
CA SER A 116 -6.66 0.94 -4.24
C SER A 116 -6.52 1.36 -2.79
N VAL A 117 -7.26 2.37 -2.36
CA VAL A 117 -7.22 2.78 -0.96
C VAL A 117 -8.24 1.98 -0.17
N MET A 118 -7.77 1.27 0.86
CA MET A 118 -8.59 0.42 1.74
C MET A 118 -9.44 1.26 2.70
N THR A 119 -10.40 2.01 2.17
CA THR A 119 -11.28 2.93 2.91
C THR A 119 -12.36 2.20 3.70
N TYR A 120 -11.97 1.25 4.50
CA TYR A 120 -12.81 0.45 5.38
C TYR A 120 -12.06 0.14 6.68
N ASP A 121 -12.67 -0.63 7.57
CA ASP A 121 -12.15 -0.93 8.90
C ASP A 121 -11.87 0.31 9.76
N TYR A 122 -12.63 1.39 9.53
CA TYR A 122 -12.57 2.57 10.39
C TYR A 122 -13.17 2.30 11.76
N HIS A 123 -14.17 1.41 11.84
CA HIS A 123 -14.77 0.91 13.06
C HIS A 123 -14.93 -0.60 12.98
N GLY A 124 -14.76 -1.30 14.11
CA GLY A 124 -14.86 -2.74 14.20
C GLY A 124 -15.05 -3.24 15.62
N GLN A 125 -14.87 -4.54 15.80
CA GLN A 125 -15.04 -5.21 17.09
C GLN A 125 -14.07 -4.73 18.19
N TRP A 126 -13.02 -4.02 17.84
CA TRP A 126 -12.04 -3.40 18.75
C TRP A 126 -12.57 -2.12 19.40
N ASP A 127 -13.64 -1.53 18.86
CA ASP A 127 -14.22 -0.29 19.37
C ASP A 127 -15.19 -0.55 20.52
N LYS A 128 -15.28 0.41 21.44
CA LYS A 128 -16.24 0.41 22.55
C LYS A 128 -17.62 0.95 22.13
N LYS A 129 -17.77 1.44 20.91
CA LYS A 129 -18.98 2.05 20.36
C LYS A 129 -19.22 1.54 18.96
N THR A 130 -20.48 1.50 18.56
CA THR A 130 -20.86 1.20 17.18
C THR A 130 -20.44 2.33 16.25
N GLY A 131 -20.01 1.99 15.04
CA GLY A 131 -19.63 2.93 13.99
C GLY A 131 -19.77 2.31 12.60
N HIS A 132 -19.75 3.15 11.57
CA HIS A 132 -19.74 2.67 10.20
C HIS A 132 -18.35 2.17 9.82
N VAL A 133 -18.28 0.99 9.23
CA VAL A 133 -17.00 0.38 8.82
C VAL A 133 -16.31 1.17 7.71
N SER A 134 -17.08 1.83 6.84
CA SER A 134 -16.59 2.61 5.70
C SER A 134 -17.46 3.88 5.49
N PRO A 135 -17.37 4.89 6.38
CA PRO A 135 -18.18 6.09 6.26
C PRO A 135 -17.67 7.00 5.15
N MET A 136 -18.56 7.42 4.24
CA MET A 136 -18.23 8.37 3.16
C MET A 136 -18.00 9.78 3.69
N TYR A 137 -18.79 10.21 4.69
CA TYR A 137 -18.77 11.54 5.23
C TYR A 137 -18.63 11.54 6.75
N HIS A 138 -18.08 12.64 7.28
CA HIS A 138 -17.97 12.85 8.70
C HIS A 138 -19.36 12.90 9.38
N HIS A 139 -19.49 12.14 10.48
CA HIS A 139 -20.69 12.20 11.30
C HIS A 139 -20.60 13.36 12.30
N PRO A 140 -21.63 14.25 12.43
CA PRO A 140 -21.56 15.46 13.29
C PRO A 140 -21.23 15.18 14.76
N LYS A 141 -21.51 13.96 15.24
CA LYS A 141 -21.23 13.55 16.63
C LYS A 141 -19.89 12.81 16.79
N ASN A 142 -19.10 12.67 15.72
CA ASN A 142 -17.80 12.05 15.81
C ASN A 142 -16.74 13.13 16.14
N SER A 143 -15.99 12.94 17.21
CA SER A 143 -15.00 13.91 17.68
C SER A 143 -13.70 13.92 16.86
N ASP A 144 -13.49 12.95 15.98
CA ASP A 144 -12.29 12.88 15.14
C ASP A 144 -12.63 13.07 13.65
N PRO A 145 -12.54 14.30 13.14
CA PRO A 145 -12.88 14.60 11.74
C PRO A 145 -11.89 14.01 10.73
N GLY A 146 -10.69 13.62 11.15
CA GLY A 146 -9.64 13.13 10.25
C GLY A 146 -9.60 11.61 10.07
N PHE A 147 -10.30 10.89 10.92
CA PHE A 147 -10.05 9.45 11.05
C PHE A 147 -11.02 8.56 10.28
N ASN A 148 -12.14 9.08 9.80
CA ASN A 148 -13.25 8.20 9.47
C ASN A 148 -14.02 8.58 8.22
N THR A 149 -13.39 9.15 7.19
CA THR A 149 -14.14 9.40 5.97
C THR A 149 -13.33 9.22 4.71
N VAL A 150 -13.90 8.52 3.75
CA VAL A 150 -13.38 8.40 2.38
C VAL A 150 -13.10 9.79 1.79
N GLY A 151 -13.98 10.76 2.04
CA GLY A 151 -13.83 12.14 1.55
C GLY A 151 -12.61 12.88 2.11
N PHE A 152 -12.23 12.64 3.37
CA PHE A 152 -11.02 13.21 3.96
C PHE A 152 -9.76 12.64 3.28
N LEU A 153 -9.74 11.32 3.09
CA LEU A 153 -8.60 10.63 2.49
C LEU A 153 -8.36 11.05 1.04
N ILE A 154 -9.42 11.20 0.24
CA ILE A 154 -9.29 11.68 -1.16
C ILE A 154 -8.64 13.07 -1.17
N LYS A 155 -9.07 13.98 -0.29
CA LYS A 155 -8.48 15.31 -0.18
C LYS A 155 -7.00 15.26 0.25
N LEU A 156 -6.66 14.37 1.18
CA LEU A 156 -5.29 14.19 1.65
C LEU A 156 -4.37 13.67 0.53
N LEU A 157 -4.79 12.64 -0.20
CA LEU A 157 -4.02 12.07 -1.30
C LEU A 157 -3.83 13.07 -2.45
N LEU A 158 -4.87 13.84 -2.80
CA LEU A 158 -4.76 14.90 -3.80
C LEU A 158 -3.79 16.02 -3.37
N ALA A 159 -3.78 16.39 -2.08
CA ALA A 159 -2.86 17.39 -1.56
C ALA A 159 -1.39 16.91 -1.50
N LEU A 160 -1.16 15.61 -1.37
CA LEU A 160 0.19 15.02 -1.33
C LEU A 160 0.74 14.69 -2.72
N SER A 161 -0.11 14.67 -3.75
CA SER A 161 0.28 14.41 -5.15
C SER A 161 0.58 15.67 -5.97
N SER A 162 0.35 16.86 -5.40
CA SER A 162 0.68 18.18 -5.97
C SER A 162 2.05 18.68 -5.53
#